data_2a044f9d3b5b62c60031cdb350b96ce3
#
_entry.id   2a044f9d3b5b62c60031cdb350b96ce3
#
_cell.length_a   1.000
_cell.length_b   1.000
_cell.length_c   1.000
_cell.angle_alpha   90.00
_cell.angle_beta   90.00
_cell.angle_gamma   90.00
#
_symmetry.space_group_name_H-M   'P 1'
#
loop_
_entity.id
_entity.type
_entity.pdbx_description
1 polymer ?
#
loop_
_entity_poly.entity_id
_entity_poly.type
_entity_poly.pdbx_seq_one_letter_code
_entity_poly.pdbx_strand_id
1 'polypeptide(L)'
;MPMTDFTPHTPLEPGDREAQAAPRVSGPGRVLVVVYAILALSATARSLVQIATRFDRAPLAYSLSAVAAVVYIVATVALARHHRPGWHRVAVITIGFELAGVLIVGALTTWEPTLFLSNTGDGRVESTVWSGFGMGYGFVPLVLPVLGLWWLARHRPGRADAGASRGDTDAAGGRAAGTER
;
A
#
# COMPACT_ATOMS: atom_id res chain seq x y z
N MET A 1 21.53 57.33 -35.58
CA MET A 1 20.81 56.06 -35.86
C MET A 1 21.22 55.05 -34.80
N PRO A 2 20.37 54.71 -33.81
CA PRO A 2 20.65 53.61 -32.88
C PRO A 2 20.13 52.32 -33.46
N MET A 3 21.00 51.29 -33.50
CA MET A 3 20.70 49.91 -33.85
C MET A 3 19.87 49.30 -32.73
N THR A 4 18.64 48.93 -33.05
CA THR A 4 17.78 48.13 -32.15
C THR A 4 18.23 46.67 -32.21
N ASP A 5 18.75 46.19 -31.08
CA ASP A 5 19.15 44.81 -30.86
C ASP A 5 17.88 43.96 -30.79
N PHE A 6 17.60 43.20 -31.82
CA PHE A 6 16.46 42.29 -31.91
C PHE A 6 16.93 40.91 -31.47
N THR A 7 16.77 40.60 -30.16
CA THR A 7 16.94 39.25 -29.66
C THR A 7 15.71 38.40 -30.01
N PRO A 8 15.85 37.37 -30.84
CA PRO A 8 14.74 36.46 -31.13
C PRO A 8 14.45 35.62 -29.89
N HIS A 9 13.26 35.79 -29.32
CA HIS A 9 12.73 34.84 -28.33
C HIS A 9 12.51 33.49 -29.03
N THR A 10 13.37 32.53 -28.78
CA THR A 10 13.16 31.14 -29.18
C THR A 10 11.93 30.62 -28.45
N PRO A 11 10.87 30.21 -29.16
CA PRO A 11 9.73 29.54 -28.50
C PRO A 11 10.22 28.24 -27.90
N LEU A 12 9.93 28.01 -26.62
CA LEU A 12 10.22 26.75 -25.97
C LEU A 12 9.49 25.63 -26.70
N GLU A 13 10.25 24.64 -27.15
CA GLU A 13 9.77 23.46 -27.86
C GLU A 13 8.68 22.75 -27.00
N PRO A 14 7.61 22.24 -27.65
CA PRO A 14 6.52 21.53 -26.93
C PRO A 14 6.98 20.27 -26.18
N GLY A 15 8.14 19.71 -26.52
CA GLY A 15 8.72 18.50 -25.91
C GLY A 15 9.15 18.67 -24.45
N ASP A 16 9.52 19.91 -24.03
CA ASP A 16 10.02 20.13 -22.66
C ASP A 16 8.90 20.13 -21.59
N ARG A 17 7.63 20.21 -22.01
CA ARG A 17 6.46 20.19 -21.10
C ARG A 17 5.96 18.77 -20.81
N GLU A 18 6.23 17.80 -21.66
CA GLU A 18 5.81 16.40 -21.48
C GLU A 18 6.72 15.61 -20.55
N ALA A 19 7.97 16.02 -20.38
CA ALA A 19 8.93 15.34 -19.48
C ALA A 19 8.64 15.55 -17.97
N GLN A 20 7.69 16.42 -17.59
CA GLN A 20 7.43 16.79 -16.20
C GLN A 20 6.18 16.18 -15.58
N ALA A 21 5.40 15.39 -16.29
CA ALA A 21 4.11 14.85 -15.83
C ALA A 21 4.09 13.36 -15.52
N ALA A 22 5.17 12.81 -14.97
CA ALA A 22 5.04 11.53 -14.29
C ALA A 22 4.27 11.74 -12.97
N PRO A 23 3.17 11.00 -12.70
CA PRO A 23 2.41 11.16 -11.48
C PRO A 23 3.30 10.78 -10.29
N ARG A 24 3.80 11.78 -9.60
CA ARG A 24 4.61 11.60 -8.39
C ARG A 24 3.67 11.15 -7.28
N VAL A 25 3.71 9.85 -6.95
CA VAL A 25 3.14 9.37 -5.70
C VAL A 25 3.83 10.15 -4.58
N SER A 26 3.11 11.08 -3.96
CA SER A 26 3.69 12.03 -3.01
C SER A 26 3.85 11.41 -1.62
N GLY A 27 5.04 11.59 -1.04
CA GLY A 27 5.32 11.47 0.39
C GLY A 27 5.00 10.10 1.03
N PRO A 28 4.09 10.05 2.01
CA PRO A 28 3.87 8.87 2.87
C PRO A 28 3.41 7.62 2.12
N GLY A 29 2.59 7.79 1.06
CA GLY A 29 2.12 6.66 0.24
C GLY A 29 3.26 5.92 -0.47
N ARG A 30 4.30 6.64 -0.90
CA ARG A 30 5.48 6.02 -1.54
C ARG A 30 6.28 5.18 -0.53
N VAL A 31 6.41 5.67 0.70
CA VAL A 31 7.08 4.91 1.77
C VAL A 31 6.33 3.62 2.07
N LEU A 32 5.00 3.67 2.18
CA LEU A 32 4.18 2.47 2.38
C LEU A 32 4.40 1.45 1.26
N VAL A 33 4.35 1.87 -0.02
CA VAL A 33 4.59 0.97 -1.16
C VAL A 33 5.97 0.33 -1.09
N VAL A 34 7.02 1.09 -0.76
CA VAL A 34 8.39 0.57 -0.66
C VAL A 34 8.51 -0.45 0.48
N VAL A 35 7.95 -0.15 1.66
CA VAL A 35 8.01 -1.07 2.80
C VAL A 35 7.25 -2.36 2.49
N TYR A 36 6.04 -2.28 1.90
CA TYR A 36 5.30 -3.44 1.45
C TYR A 36 6.06 -4.26 0.40
N ALA A 37 6.74 -3.61 -0.54
CA ALA A 37 7.56 -4.30 -1.54
C ALA A 37 8.73 -5.06 -0.91
N ILE A 38 9.39 -4.49 0.10
CA ILE A 38 10.46 -5.16 0.84
C ILE A 38 9.92 -6.38 1.60
N LEU A 39 8.76 -6.25 2.26
CA LEU A 39 8.13 -7.38 2.94
C LEU A 39 7.70 -8.46 1.94
N ALA A 40 7.13 -8.08 0.79
CA ALA A 40 6.75 -8.99 -0.27
C ALA A 40 7.95 -9.81 -0.76
N LEU A 41 9.07 -9.13 -1.04
CA LEU A 41 10.30 -9.79 -1.48
C LEU A 41 10.86 -10.74 -0.41
N SER A 42 10.94 -10.28 0.84
CA SER A 42 11.46 -11.06 1.96
C SER A 42 10.59 -12.28 2.26
N ALA A 43 9.27 -12.10 2.31
CA ALA A 43 8.31 -13.18 2.56
C ALA A 43 8.30 -14.19 1.41
N THR A 44 8.39 -13.73 0.15
CA THR A 44 8.45 -14.60 -1.02
C THR A 44 9.72 -15.44 -1.02
N ALA A 45 10.88 -14.83 -0.86
CA ALA A 45 12.15 -15.53 -0.82
C ALA A 45 12.18 -16.59 0.29
N ARG A 46 11.74 -16.22 1.50
CA ARG A 46 11.63 -17.14 2.64
C ARG A 46 10.68 -18.29 2.34
N SER A 47 9.47 -18.01 1.85
CA SER A 47 8.45 -19.04 1.58
C SER A 47 8.92 -20.01 0.50
N LEU A 48 9.54 -19.52 -0.58
CA LEU A 48 10.07 -20.38 -1.64
C LEU A 48 11.13 -21.35 -1.11
N VAL A 49 12.09 -20.86 -0.33
CA VAL A 49 13.14 -21.71 0.26
C VAL A 49 12.54 -22.73 1.23
N GLN A 50 11.65 -22.30 2.14
CA GLN A 50 11.04 -23.20 3.13
C GLN A 50 10.18 -24.28 2.49
N ILE A 51 9.36 -23.91 1.50
CA ILE A 51 8.50 -24.87 0.80
C ILE A 51 9.33 -25.84 -0.05
N ALA A 52 10.35 -25.35 -0.74
CA ALA A 52 11.18 -26.21 -1.59
C ALA A 52 12.09 -27.18 -0.82
N THR A 53 12.51 -26.82 0.40
CA THR A 53 13.56 -27.57 1.11
C THR A 53 13.09 -28.25 2.40
N ARG A 54 11.98 -27.79 3.02
CA ARG A 54 11.60 -28.19 4.38
C ARG A 54 10.10 -28.27 4.61
N PHE A 55 9.28 -28.35 3.56
CA PHE A 55 7.82 -28.28 3.68
C PHE A 55 7.26 -29.26 4.72
N ASP A 56 7.78 -30.49 4.73
CA ASP A 56 7.32 -31.57 5.63
C ASP A 56 7.53 -31.25 7.13
N ARG A 57 8.42 -30.31 7.46
CA ARG A 57 8.71 -29.94 8.86
C ARG A 57 7.58 -29.18 9.52
N ALA A 58 6.99 -28.22 8.81
CA ALA A 58 5.92 -27.38 9.35
C ALA A 58 5.02 -26.84 8.24
N PRO A 59 4.18 -27.68 7.63
CA PRO A 59 3.35 -27.32 6.47
C PRO A 59 2.46 -26.10 6.78
N LEU A 60 1.89 -26.03 7.98
CA LEU A 60 1.03 -24.91 8.39
C LEU A 60 1.80 -23.59 8.40
N ALA A 61 2.95 -23.54 9.09
CA ALA A 61 3.74 -22.32 9.20
C ALA A 61 4.23 -21.82 7.84
N TYR A 62 4.67 -22.74 6.98
CA TYR A 62 5.20 -22.37 5.66
C TYR A 62 4.11 -21.97 4.68
N SER A 63 2.93 -22.60 4.76
CA SER A 63 1.76 -22.19 3.98
C SER A 63 1.27 -20.80 4.39
N LEU A 64 1.21 -20.49 5.69
CA LEU A 64 0.86 -19.16 6.18
C LEU A 64 1.87 -18.10 5.73
N SER A 65 3.16 -18.43 5.70
CA SER A 65 4.19 -17.52 5.18
C SER A 65 4.02 -17.26 3.68
N ALA A 66 3.62 -18.27 2.90
CA ALA A 66 3.33 -18.11 1.47
C ALA A 66 2.08 -17.24 1.24
N VAL A 67 1.04 -17.44 2.04
CA VAL A 67 -0.16 -16.57 2.02
C VAL A 67 0.24 -15.13 2.35
N ALA A 68 1.07 -14.90 3.37
CA ALA A 68 1.56 -13.56 3.70
C ALA A 68 2.33 -12.92 2.52
N ALA A 69 3.17 -13.69 1.82
CA ALA A 69 3.89 -13.21 0.64
C ALA A 69 2.94 -12.73 -0.47
N VAL A 70 1.89 -13.50 -0.77
CA VAL A 70 0.86 -13.12 -1.74
C VAL A 70 0.12 -11.87 -1.30
N VAL A 71 -0.26 -11.77 -0.02
CA VAL A 71 -0.93 -10.61 0.55
C VAL A 71 -0.06 -9.36 0.40
N TYR A 72 1.24 -9.43 0.70
CA TYR A 72 2.17 -8.29 0.55
C TYR A 72 2.35 -7.88 -0.91
N ILE A 73 2.42 -8.82 -1.85
CA ILE A 73 2.48 -8.51 -3.28
C ILE A 73 1.21 -7.76 -3.71
N VAL A 74 0.03 -8.29 -3.36
CA VAL A 74 -1.26 -7.67 -3.71
C VAL A 74 -1.39 -6.29 -3.06
N ALA A 75 -1.02 -6.14 -1.79
CA ALA A 75 -1.02 -4.85 -1.09
C ALA A 75 -0.11 -3.84 -1.76
N THR A 76 1.11 -4.24 -2.14
CA THR A 76 2.07 -3.38 -2.87
C THR A 76 1.47 -2.85 -4.16
N VAL A 77 0.91 -3.75 -4.99
CA VAL A 77 0.30 -3.38 -6.28
C VAL A 77 -0.93 -2.51 -6.09
N ALA A 78 -1.78 -2.86 -5.10
CA ALA A 78 -3.01 -2.12 -4.81
C ALA A 78 -2.71 -0.72 -4.28
N LEU A 79 -1.74 -0.55 -3.40
CA LEU A 79 -1.28 0.74 -2.91
C LEU A 79 -0.65 1.58 -4.02
N ALA A 80 0.14 0.98 -4.91
CA ALA A 80 0.72 1.70 -6.04
C ALA A 80 -0.35 2.23 -7.02
N ARG A 81 -1.53 1.57 -7.07
CA ARG A 81 -2.66 1.91 -7.95
C ARG A 81 -3.86 2.50 -7.22
N HIS A 82 -3.74 2.90 -5.96
CA HIS A 82 -4.84 3.29 -5.05
C HIS A 82 -5.72 4.44 -5.59
N HIS A 83 -5.20 5.30 -6.46
CA HIS A 83 -5.95 6.39 -7.10
C HIS A 83 -7.10 5.91 -8.00
N ARG A 84 -7.11 4.63 -8.41
CA ARG A 84 -8.22 4.03 -9.16
C ARG A 84 -9.25 3.46 -8.16
N PRO A 85 -10.58 3.75 -8.30
CA PRO A 85 -11.59 3.35 -7.30
C PRO A 85 -11.59 1.86 -6.96
N GLY A 86 -11.46 0.98 -7.97
CA GLY A 86 -11.38 -0.47 -7.76
C GLY A 86 -10.17 -0.89 -6.94
N TRP A 87 -8.99 -0.33 -7.22
CA TRP A 87 -7.74 -0.65 -6.53
C TRP A 87 -7.70 -0.15 -5.09
N HIS A 88 -8.39 0.96 -4.79
CA HIS A 88 -8.55 1.42 -3.41
C HIS A 88 -9.28 0.38 -2.55
N ARG A 89 -10.36 -0.23 -3.06
CA ARG A 89 -11.08 -1.31 -2.36
C ARG A 89 -10.19 -2.54 -2.16
N VAL A 90 -9.46 -2.95 -3.19
CA VAL A 90 -8.50 -4.06 -3.10
C VAL A 90 -7.46 -3.79 -2.02
N ALA A 91 -6.88 -2.57 -1.97
CA ALA A 91 -5.92 -2.19 -0.94
C ALA A 91 -6.52 -2.30 0.47
N VAL A 92 -7.72 -1.75 0.70
CA VAL A 92 -8.39 -1.80 2.00
C VAL A 92 -8.67 -3.24 2.43
N ILE A 93 -9.20 -4.08 1.54
CA ILE A 93 -9.52 -5.49 1.84
C ILE A 93 -8.23 -6.26 2.14
N THR A 94 -7.21 -6.14 1.30
CA THR A 94 -5.95 -6.89 1.44
C THR A 94 -5.20 -6.48 2.71
N ILE A 95 -5.11 -5.19 3.00
CA ILE A 95 -4.44 -4.70 4.22
C ILE A 95 -5.26 -5.04 5.47
N GLY A 96 -6.59 -5.02 5.38
CA GLY A 96 -7.47 -5.50 6.44
C GLY A 96 -7.29 -6.99 6.72
N PHE A 97 -7.17 -7.81 5.67
CA PHE A 97 -6.86 -9.25 5.79
C PHE A 97 -5.48 -9.49 6.42
N GLU A 98 -4.47 -8.71 6.03
CA GLU A 98 -3.14 -8.73 6.66
C GLU A 98 -3.22 -8.46 8.16
N LEU A 99 -3.90 -7.38 8.55
CA LEU A 99 -4.06 -7.03 9.96
C LEU A 99 -4.73 -8.17 10.74
N ALA A 100 -5.80 -8.75 10.20
CA ALA A 100 -6.46 -9.90 10.79
C ALA A 100 -5.51 -11.09 10.91
N GLY A 101 -4.74 -11.39 9.86
CA GLY A 101 -3.73 -12.46 9.85
C GLY A 101 -2.67 -12.26 10.93
N VAL A 102 -2.11 -11.05 11.04
CA VAL A 102 -1.12 -10.73 12.07
C VAL A 102 -1.70 -10.89 13.48
N LEU A 103 -2.92 -10.44 13.72
CA LEU A 103 -3.56 -10.56 15.03
C LEU A 103 -3.89 -12.01 15.38
N ILE A 104 -4.48 -12.76 14.46
CA ILE A 104 -4.87 -14.16 14.68
C ILE A 104 -3.64 -15.04 14.84
N VAL A 105 -2.71 -14.99 13.87
CA VAL A 105 -1.50 -15.85 13.90
C VAL A 105 -0.57 -15.42 15.03
N GLY A 106 -0.45 -14.11 15.30
CA GLY A 106 0.31 -13.60 16.43
C GLY A 106 -0.23 -14.08 17.76
N ALA A 107 -1.55 -14.07 17.94
CA ALA A 107 -2.22 -14.61 19.12
C ALA A 107 -2.02 -16.13 19.24
N LEU A 108 -2.28 -16.89 18.17
CA LEU A 108 -2.12 -18.35 18.17
C LEU A 108 -0.69 -18.78 18.49
N THR A 109 0.31 -18.12 17.90
CA THR A 109 1.71 -18.45 18.18
C THR A 109 2.16 -18.09 19.59
N THR A 110 1.44 -17.19 20.26
CA THR A 110 1.74 -16.78 21.64
C THR A 110 1.04 -17.66 22.66
N TRP A 111 -0.24 -18.02 22.42
CA TRP A 111 -1.05 -18.78 23.38
C TRP A 111 -1.09 -20.29 23.11
N GLU A 112 -1.01 -20.70 21.83
CA GLU A 112 -1.04 -22.09 21.41
C GLU A 112 0.15 -22.42 20.47
N PRO A 113 1.39 -22.30 20.95
CA PRO A 113 2.59 -22.51 20.10
C PRO A 113 2.68 -23.96 19.57
N THR A 114 1.98 -24.90 20.20
CA THR A 114 1.94 -26.31 19.80
C THR A 114 1.45 -26.54 18.38
N LEU A 115 0.58 -25.64 17.86
CA LEU A 115 0.11 -25.68 16.49
C LEU A 115 1.22 -25.46 15.44
N PHE A 116 2.32 -24.85 15.85
CA PHE A 116 3.46 -24.47 15.01
C PHE A 116 4.71 -25.30 15.31
N LEU A 117 4.56 -26.39 16.07
CA LEU A 117 5.67 -27.32 16.34
C LEU A 117 6.14 -27.96 15.04
N SER A 118 7.45 -28.13 14.96
CA SER A 118 8.09 -28.88 13.89
C SER A 118 7.72 -30.37 13.98
N ASN A 119 7.39 -30.97 12.86
CA ASN A 119 7.10 -32.41 12.75
C ASN A 119 8.35 -33.30 12.94
N THR A 120 9.53 -32.69 13.07
CA THR A 120 10.80 -33.42 13.26
C THR A 120 11.03 -33.93 14.69
N GLY A 121 10.14 -33.61 15.62
CA GLY A 121 10.25 -34.04 17.01
C GLY A 121 11.33 -33.31 17.83
N ASP A 122 11.94 -32.27 17.28
CA ASP A 122 12.97 -31.47 17.92
C ASP A 122 12.40 -30.41 18.90
N GLY A 123 11.06 -30.37 19.05
CA GLY A 123 10.37 -29.41 19.93
C GLY A 123 10.45 -27.96 19.49
N ARG A 124 10.93 -27.67 18.26
CA ARG A 124 11.05 -26.30 17.76
C ARG A 124 9.71 -25.80 17.25
N VAL A 125 9.42 -24.57 17.58
CA VAL A 125 8.28 -23.80 17.03
C VAL A 125 8.75 -23.11 15.75
N GLU A 126 8.16 -23.44 14.63
CA GLU A 126 8.45 -22.80 13.34
C GLU A 126 7.67 -21.50 13.22
N SER A 127 8.39 -20.42 12.97
CA SER A 127 7.80 -19.08 12.89
C SER A 127 7.30 -18.75 11.47
N THR A 128 6.18 -18.07 11.40
CA THR A 128 5.66 -17.41 10.21
C THR A 128 6.10 -15.94 10.19
N VAL A 129 5.80 -15.21 9.11
CA VAL A 129 5.98 -13.74 9.05
C VAL A 129 5.11 -13.02 10.09
N TRP A 130 3.97 -13.60 10.47
CA TRP A 130 2.99 -13.04 11.41
C TRP A 130 3.14 -13.54 12.84
N SER A 131 4.00 -14.53 13.10
CA SER A 131 4.23 -15.09 14.44
C SER A 131 4.67 -14.01 15.42
N GLY A 132 4.13 -14.08 16.65
CA GLY A 132 4.42 -13.09 17.69
C GLY A 132 4.14 -11.66 17.25
N PHE A 133 3.04 -11.46 16.50
CA PHE A 133 2.65 -10.15 15.95
C PHE A 133 3.70 -9.53 15.00
N GLY A 134 4.48 -10.36 14.32
CA GLY A 134 5.55 -9.91 13.43
C GLY A 134 6.85 -9.52 14.15
N MET A 135 7.07 -10.02 15.35
CA MET A 135 8.28 -9.74 16.18
C MET A 135 9.57 -10.01 15.43
N GLY A 136 9.62 -11.09 14.62
CA GLY A 136 10.78 -11.43 13.78
C GLY A 136 11.13 -10.39 12.70
N TYR A 137 10.23 -9.45 12.46
CA TYR A 137 10.37 -8.33 11.51
C TYR A 137 10.19 -6.97 12.21
N GLY A 138 10.53 -6.88 13.50
CA GLY A 138 10.45 -5.62 14.27
C GLY A 138 9.04 -5.05 14.41
N PHE A 139 8.02 -5.89 14.47
CA PHE A 139 6.60 -5.52 14.51
C PHE A 139 6.10 -4.74 13.27
N VAL A 140 6.89 -4.65 12.21
CA VAL A 140 6.48 -3.98 10.97
C VAL A 140 5.17 -4.57 10.43
N PRO A 141 4.96 -5.92 10.38
CA PRO A 141 3.70 -6.51 9.95
C PRO A 141 2.47 -6.11 10.78
N LEU A 142 2.64 -5.67 12.03
CA LEU A 142 1.56 -5.17 12.86
C LEU A 142 1.29 -3.68 12.63
N VAL A 143 2.34 -2.87 12.58
CA VAL A 143 2.24 -1.40 12.48
C VAL A 143 1.84 -0.97 11.08
N LEU A 144 2.38 -1.63 10.07
CA LEU A 144 2.22 -1.25 8.66
C LEU A 144 0.76 -1.29 8.18
N PRO A 145 -0.05 -2.34 8.44
CA PRO A 145 -1.46 -2.36 8.03
C PRO A 145 -2.29 -1.29 8.75
N VAL A 146 -1.99 -0.97 10.01
CA VAL A 146 -2.67 0.12 10.73
C VAL A 146 -2.40 1.46 10.04
N LEU A 147 -1.14 1.75 9.73
CA LEU A 147 -0.75 2.96 9.01
C LEU A 147 -1.32 2.99 7.58
N GLY A 148 -1.32 1.85 6.90
CA GLY A 148 -1.86 1.70 5.55
C GLY A 148 -3.37 1.98 5.50
N LEU A 149 -4.14 1.39 6.39
CA LEU A 149 -5.59 1.61 6.51
C LEU A 149 -5.90 3.07 6.89
N TRP A 150 -5.16 3.63 7.84
CA TRP A 150 -5.31 5.03 8.22
C TRP A 150 -5.01 5.98 7.04
N TRP A 151 -3.95 5.72 6.30
CA TRP A 151 -3.60 6.51 5.12
C TRP A 151 -4.67 6.40 4.03
N LEU A 152 -5.15 5.19 3.71
CA LEU A 152 -6.21 4.95 2.74
C LEU A 152 -7.54 5.61 3.14
N ALA A 153 -7.87 5.62 4.43
CA ALA A 153 -9.07 6.28 4.94
C ALA A 153 -9.04 7.80 4.71
N ARG A 154 -7.85 8.41 4.75
CA ARG A 154 -7.65 9.84 4.48
C ARG A 154 -7.59 10.19 3.00
N HIS A 155 -7.19 9.25 2.14
CA HIS A 155 -6.98 9.47 0.70
C HIS A 155 -8.00 8.70 -0.15
N ARG A 156 -9.30 8.82 0.19
CA ARG A 156 -10.38 8.16 -0.58
C ARG A 156 -10.54 8.84 -1.95
N PRO A 157 -10.54 8.08 -3.07
CA PRO A 157 -10.90 8.63 -4.39
C PRO A 157 -12.34 9.17 -4.36
N GLY A 158 -12.58 10.36 -4.90
CA GLY A 158 -13.91 10.97 -5.02
C GLY A 158 -14.28 12.02 -3.97
N ARG A 159 -13.41 12.33 -3.00
CA ARG A 159 -13.69 13.42 -2.04
C ARG A 159 -13.35 14.81 -2.62
N ALA A 160 -12.50 14.86 -3.64
CA ALA A 160 -12.12 16.10 -4.32
C ALA A 160 -13.26 16.67 -5.20
N ASP A 161 -14.07 15.79 -5.82
CA ASP A 161 -15.10 16.20 -6.76
C ASP A 161 -16.38 16.73 -6.08
N ALA A 162 -16.66 16.30 -4.85
CA ALA A 162 -17.82 16.76 -4.08
C ALA A 162 -17.68 18.20 -3.57
N GLY A 163 -16.45 18.73 -3.47
CA GLY A 163 -16.19 20.12 -3.11
C GLY A 163 -16.33 21.10 -4.27
N ALA A 164 -15.93 20.66 -5.46
CA ALA A 164 -15.95 21.49 -6.66
C ALA A 164 -17.40 21.74 -7.17
N SER A 165 -18.27 20.74 -7.10
CA SER A 165 -19.66 20.88 -7.57
C SER A 165 -20.54 21.74 -6.66
N ARG A 166 -20.21 21.89 -5.37
CA ARG A 166 -20.92 22.80 -4.47
C ARG A 166 -20.56 24.26 -4.68
N GLY A 167 -19.31 24.56 -5.03
CA GLY A 167 -18.87 25.93 -5.30
C GLY A 167 -19.50 26.52 -6.57
N ASP A 168 -19.82 25.69 -7.55
CA ASP A 168 -20.36 26.12 -8.85
C ASP A 168 -21.87 26.39 -8.79
N THR A 169 -22.62 25.67 -7.94
CA THR A 169 -24.05 25.90 -7.70
C THR A 169 -24.31 27.18 -6.91
N ASP A 170 -23.47 27.52 -5.94
CA ASP A 170 -23.60 28.75 -5.17
C ASP A 170 -23.22 29.99 -5.99
N ALA A 171 -22.26 29.88 -6.91
CA ALA A 171 -21.86 30.95 -7.82
C ALA A 171 -22.92 31.22 -8.90
N ALA A 172 -23.64 30.18 -9.36
CA ALA A 172 -24.72 30.32 -10.32
C ALA A 172 -26.00 30.89 -9.72
N GLY A 173 -26.34 30.50 -8.47
CA GLY A 173 -27.51 31.03 -7.74
C GLY A 173 -27.37 32.52 -7.38
N GLY A 174 -26.15 32.98 -7.08
CA GLY A 174 -25.89 34.40 -6.74
C GLY A 174 -26.00 35.36 -7.92
N ARG A 175 -25.81 34.90 -9.17
CA ARG A 175 -25.96 35.72 -10.36
C ARG A 175 -27.40 35.89 -10.84
N ALA A 176 -28.29 34.93 -10.55
CA ALA A 176 -29.69 35.00 -10.94
C ALA A 176 -30.53 35.98 -10.07
N ALA A 177 -30.10 36.22 -8.82
CA ALA A 177 -30.80 37.10 -7.89
C ALA A 177 -30.46 38.60 -8.04
N GLY A 178 -29.46 38.96 -8.87
CA GLY A 178 -28.97 40.33 -9.05
C GLY A 178 -29.54 41.11 -10.22
N THR A 179 -30.43 40.53 -11.04
CA THR A 179 -30.87 41.15 -12.29
C THR A 179 -32.32 41.70 -12.25
N GLU A 180 -33.01 41.60 -11.09
CA GLU A 180 -34.35 42.19 -10.90
C GLU A 180 -34.31 43.33 -9.90
N ARG A 181 -33.74 44.48 -10.32
CA ARG A 181 -34.01 45.81 -9.76
C ARG A 181 -33.77 46.93 -10.82
#